data_94c5dd0e7f33f1b690d52e3d3fba90b3
#
_entry.id   94c5dd0e7f33f1b690d52e3d3fba90b3
#
_cell.length_a   1.000
_cell.length_b   1.000
_cell.length_c   1.000
_cell.angle_alpha   90.00
_cell.angle_beta   90.00
_cell.angle_gamma   90.00
#
_symmetry.space_group_name_H-M   'P 1'
#
loop_
_entity.id
_entity.type
_entity.pdbx_description
1 polymer ?
#
loop_
_entity_poly.entity_id
_entity_poly.type
_entity_poly.pdbx_seq_one_letter_code
_entity_poly.pdbx_strand_id
1 'polypeptide(L)'
;MGSVNVKRSVKGLRLTALVCVGVMLASTAAPAIKNMAVVAPAGSKLQDVPLAELAKLCKGTQKTWADGRNFTLVMRDPESPELRGAVQKLFGVPPGEAKSAIAKLNETRVVVRIVESDEELLRTVEATPGAVGILDVYAINSAVKVLRVDGKLPFDVGYALKGN
;
A
#
# COMPACT_ATOMS: atom_id res chain seq x y z
N MET A 1 52.52 58.27 -55.64
CA MET A 1 52.54 58.93 -54.34
C MET A 1 51.09 59.16 -53.96
N GLY A 2 50.57 58.63 -52.95
CA GLY A 2 49.23 58.82 -52.57
C GLY A 2 48.65 57.58 -51.87
N SER A 3 48.99 57.43 -50.61
CA SER A 3 48.49 56.35 -49.77
C SER A 3 47.01 56.66 -49.36
N VAL A 4 46.10 55.87 -49.82
CA VAL A 4 44.69 55.94 -49.39
C VAL A 4 44.46 54.96 -48.27
N ASN A 5 44.24 55.51 -47.09
CA ASN A 5 43.97 54.82 -45.85
C ASN A 5 42.48 54.50 -45.76
N VAL A 6 42.08 53.25 -46.07
CA VAL A 6 40.69 52.85 -45.92
C VAL A 6 40.47 52.23 -44.53
N LYS A 7 39.91 53.00 -43.63
CA LYS A 7 39.38 52.52 -42.33
C LYS A 7 38.11 51.73 -42.58
N ARG A 8 38.20 50.39 -42.46
CA ARG A 8 37.00 49.54 -42.39
C ARG A 8 36.52 49.47 -40.94
N SER A 9 35.42 50.15 -40.72
CA SER A 9 34.65 50.05 -39.50
C SER A 9 33.95 48.68 -39.43
N VAL A 10 34.33 47.83 -38.51
CA VAL A 10 33.64 46.58 -38.24
C VAL A 10 32.54 46.85 -37.23
N LYS A 11 31.31 46.96 -37.70
CA LYS A 11 30.10 47.05 -36.86
C LYS A 11 29.93 45.72 -36.13
N GLY A 12 29.86 45.79 -34.82
CA GLY A 12 29.71 44.66 -33.93
C GLY A 12 28.44 43.88 -34.16
N LEU A 13 28.60 42.63 -34.47
CA LEU A 13 27.54 41.61 -34.48
C LEU A 13 27.18 41.27 -33.03
N ARG A 14 26.08 41.81 -32.57
CA ARG A 14 25.52 41.42 -31.24
C ARG A 14 24.87 40.05 -31.42
N LEU A 15 25.57 39.02 -30.92
CA LEU A 15 25.04 37.65 -30.82
C LEU A 15 24.06 37.63 -29.63
N THR A 16 22.78 37.70 -29.93
CA THR A 16 21.70 37.56 -28.94
C THR A 16 21.56 36.05 -28.68
N ALA A 17 22.19 35.59 -27.57
CA ALA A 17 21.98 34.22 -27.10
C ALA A 17 20.56 34.11 -26.55
N LEU A 18 19.68 33.43 -27.28
CA LEU A 18 18.34 33.07 -26.86
C LEU A 18 18.49 31.88 -25.85
N VAL A 19 18.45 32.19 -24.57
CA VAL A 19 18.41 31.17 -23.52
C VAL A 19 16.99 30.63 -23.48
N CYS A 20 16.76 29.50 -24.14
CA CYS A 20 15.53 28.70 -23.95
C CYS A 20 15.61 28.02 -22.58
N VAL A 21 15.01 28.65 -21.57
CA VAL A 21 14.74 28.01 -20.29
C VAL A 21 13.61 26.99 -20.51
N GLY A 22 13.99 25.74 -20.75
CA GLY A 22 13.07 24.62 -20.76
C GLY A 22 12.55 24.40 -19.34
N VAL A 23 11.34 24.86 -19.05
CA VAL A 23 10.62 24.50 -17.84
C VAL A 23 10.25 23.02 -17.96
N MET A 24 11.04 22.14 -17.36
CA MET A 24 10.66 20.75 -17.15
C MET A 24 9.52 20.72 -16.14
N LEU A 25 8.29 20.61 -16.64
CA LEU A 25 7.13 20.26 -15.84
C LEU A 25 7.35 18.82 -15.33
N ALA A 26 7.93 18.70 -14.13
CA ALA A 26 7.92 17.45 -13.40
C ALA A 26 6.44 17.13 -13.09
N SER A 27 5.82 16.26 -13.88
CA SER A 27 4.52 15.68 -13.56
C SER A 27 4.71 14.86 -12.28
N THR A 28 4.38 15.44 -11.14
CA THR A 28 4.22 14.69 -9.89
C THR A 28 2.93 13.88 -10.05
N ALA A 29 3.08 12.63 -10.51
CA ALA A 29 1.97 11.68 -10.46
C ALA A 29 1.57 11.54 -9.00
N ALA A 30 0.37 12.01 -8.65
CA ALA A 30 -0.20 11.77 -7.33
C ALA A 30 -0.25 10.26 -7.13
N PRO A 31 0.16 9.74 -5.96
CA PRO A 31 0.09 8.31 -5.72
C PRO A 31 -1.37 7.86 -5.88
N ALA A 32 -1.60 6.89 -6.76
CA ALA A 32 -2.93 6.32 -6.94
C ALA A 32 -3.36 5.68 -5.61
N ILE A 33 -4.54 6.08 -5.10
CA ILE A 33 -5.13 5.47 -3.90
C ILE A 33 -5.36 3.99 -4.21
N LYS A 34 -4.63 3.10 -3.54
CA LYS A 34 -4.82 1.67 -3.68
C LYS A 34 -5.97 1.20 -2.80
N ASN A 35 -6.84 0.36 -3.35
CA ASN A 35 -7.91 -0.25 -2.58
C ASN A 35 -7.41 -1.58 -2.01
N MET A 36 -7.15 -1.58 -0.70
CA MET A 36 -6.70 -2.79 0.00
C MET A 36 -7.91 -3.68 0.30
N ALA A 37 -7.84 -4.93 -0.12
CA ALA A 37 -8.87 -5.93 0.14
C ALA A 37 -8.47 -6.81 1.32
N VAL A 38 -9.46 -7.19 2.13
CA VAL A 38 -9.34 -8.30 3.08
C VAL A 38 -9.80 -9.57 2.36
N VAL A 39 -8.94 -10.58 2.32
CA VAL A 39 -9.21 -11.84 1.63
C VAL A 39 -9.11 -13.02 2.58
N ALA A 40 -9.87 -14.06 2.30
CA ALA A 40 -9.81 -15.35 2.98
C ALA A 40 -9.70 -16.48 1.94
N PRO A 41 -9.33 -17.71 2.34
CA PRO A 41 -9.36 -18.85 1.43
C PRO A 41 -10.73 -18.97 0.72
N ALA A 42 -10.76 -19.31 -0.56
CA ALA A 42 -12.00 -19.40 -1.33
C ALA A 42 -13.07 -20.29 -0.66
N GLY A 43 -12.64 -21.40 -0.01
CA GLY A 43 -13.51 -22.31 0.75
C GLY A 43 -13.89 -21.84 2.17
N SER A 44 -13.44 -20.66 2.60
CA SER A 44 -13.78 -20.12 3.93
C SER A 44 -15.28 -19.82 4.06
N LYS A 45 -15.85 -20.01 5.25
CA LYS A 45 -17.23 -19.61 5.55
C LYS A 45 -17.38 -18.13 5.88
N LEU A 46 -16.27 -17.42 6.12
CA LEU A 46 -16.28 -15.99 6.36
C LEU A 46 -16.76 -15.25 5.11
N GLN A 47 -17.65 -14.27 5.28
CA GLN A 47 -18.16 -13.43 4.19
C GLN A 47 -18.09 -11.95 4.54
N ASP A 48 -18.39 -11.60 5.77
CA ASP A 48 -18.36 -10.24 6.29
C ASP A 48 -17.68 -10.24 7.66
N VAL A 49 -16.84 -9.26 7.90
CA VAL A 49 -16.12 -9.10 9.16
C VAL A 49 -16.24 -7.64 9.61
N PRO A 50 -16.82 -7.39 10.79
CA PRO A 50 -16.79 -6.05 11.35
C PRO A 50 -15.36 -5.55 11.54
N LEU A 51 -15.10 -4.29 11.16
CA LEU A 51 -13.76 -3.69 11.34
C LEU A 51 -13.31 -3.76 12.80
N ALA A 52 -14.26 -3.56 13.73
CA ALA A 52 -13.98 -3.63 15.17
C ALA A 52 -13.53 -5.03 15.61
N GLU A 53 -14.10 -6.11 15.05
CA GLU A 53 -13.67 -7.48 15.32
C GLU A 53 -12.28 -7.75 14.73
N LEU A 54 -12.06 -7.35 13.48
CA LEU A 54 -10.76 -7.49 12.82
C LEU A 54 -9.67 -6.74 13.60
N ALA A 55 -9.97 -5.54 14.11
CA ALA A 55 -9.03 -4.78 14.94
C ALA A 55 -8.75 -5.47 16.28
N LYS A 56 -9.73 -6.11 16.95
CA LYS A 56 -9.50 -6.89 18.17
C LYS A 56 -8.59 -8.07 17.91
N LEU A 57 -8.79 -8.78 16.81
CA LEU A 57 -7.94 -9.89 16.38
C LEU A 57 -6.52 -9.42 16.08
N CYS A 58 -6.36 -8.33 15.35
CA CYS A 58 -5.06 -7.74 15.01
C CYS A 58 -4.30 -7.19 16.24
N LYS A 59 -5.01 -6.70 17.24
CA LYS A 59 -4.42 -6.23 18.50
C LYS A 59 -4.14 -7.36 19.51
N GLY A 60 -4.53 -8.60 19.18
CA GLY A 60 -4.35 -9.76 20.04
C GLY A 60 -5.29 -9.82 21.27
N THR A 61 -6.27 -8.91 21.36
CA THR A 61 -7.30 -8.94 22.42
C THR A 61 -8.30 -10.07 22.21
N GLN A 62 -8.46 -10.50 20.97
CA GLN A 62 -9.17 -11.72 20.58
C GLN A 62 -8.21 -12.60 19.79
N LYS A 63 -8.24 -13.92 20.05
CA LYS A 63 -7.25 -14.86 19.47
C LYS A 63 -7.80 -15.72 18.37
N THR A 64 -9.11 -15.92 18.37
CA THR A 64 -9.82 -16.84 17.48
C THR A 64 -11.02 -16.17 16.86
N TRP A 65 -11.42 -16.66 15.69
CA TRP A 65 -12.70 -16.39 15.10
C TRP A 65 -13.84 -16.96 15.98
N ALA A 66 -15.06 -16.54 15.72
CA ALA A 66 -16.25 -17.05 16.44
C ALA A 66 -16.45 -18.57 16.30
N ASP A 67 -15.91 -19.16 15.23
CA ASP A 67 -15.94 -20.63 14.99
C ASP A 67 -14.77 -21.39 15.67
N GLY A 68 -13.96 -20.71 16.49
CA GLY A 68 -12.85 -21.29 17.26
C GLY A 68 -11.54 -21.43 16.47
N ARG A 69 -11.50 -21.12 15.19
CA ARG A 69 -10.25 -21.17 14.40
C ARG A 69 -9.31 -20.06 14.83
N ASN A 70 -8.02 -20.36 14.88
CA ASN A 70 -7.00 -19.36 15.16
C ASN A 70 -6.97 -18.29 14.06
N PHE A 71 -6.92 -17.03 14.50
CA PHE A 71 -6.70 -15.92 13.60
C PHE A 71 -5.23 -15.79 13.24
N THR A 72 -4.95 -15.58 11.96
CA THR A 72 -3.64 -15.15 11.46
C THR A 72 -3.85 -14.13 10.35
N LEU A 73 -3.24 -12.97 10.49
CA LEU A 73 -3.20 -11.95 9.45
C LEU A 73 -1.96 -12.15 8.60
N VAL A 74 -2.10 -12.17 7.29
CA VAL A 74 -0.99 -12.21 6.34
C VAL A 74 -0.95 -10.90 5.57
N MET A 75 0.20 -10.25 5.55
CA MET A 75 0.38 -8.97 4.87
C MET A 75 1.82 -8.81 4.37
N ARG A 76 2.02 -7.90 3.45
CA ARG A 76 3.34 -7.43 3.06
C ARG A 76 3.88 -6.44 4.10
N ASP A 77 4.92 -5.69 3.76
CA ASP A 77 5.52 -4.71 4.67
C ASP A 77 4.45 -3.76 5.26
N PRO A 78 4.19 -3.82 6.57
CA PRO A 78 3.16 -3.00 7.22
C PRO A 78 3.47 -1.50 7.20
N GLU A 79 4.70 -1.12 6.90
CA GLU A 79 5.13 0.28 6.81
C GLU A 79 5.10 0.82 5.39
N SER A 80 4.72 -0.03 4.42
CA SER A 80 4.55 0.42 3.04
C SER A 80 3.47 1.51 2.95
N PRO A 81 3.63 2.50 2.05
CA PRO A 81 2.66 3.59 1.90
C PRO A 81 1.23 3.09 1.70
N GLU A 82 1.04 2.04 0.91
CA GLU A 82 -0.27 1.48 0.59
C GLU A 82 -0.97 0.82 1.78
N LEU A 83 -0.22 0.21 2.72
CA LEU A 83 -0.78 -0.48 3.89
C LEU A 83 -0.92 0.42 5.11
N ARG A 84 -0.24 1.55 5.15
CA ARG A 84 -0.15 2.43 6.32
C ARG A 84 -1.51 2.80 6.91
N GLY A 85 -2.47 3.19 6.08
CA GLY A 85 -3.82 3.56 6.53
C GLY A 85 -4.60 2.38 7.11
N ALA A 86 -4.51 1.20 6.48
CA ALA A 86 -5.14 -0.02 6.97
C ALA A 86 -4.51 -0.49 8.29
N VAL A 87 -3.19 -0.49 8.37
CA VAL A 87 -2.43 -0.87 9.57
C VAL A 87 -2.76 0.04 10.75
N GLN A 88 -2.82 1.35 10.54
CA GLN A 88 -3.20 2.29 11.61
C GLN A 88 -4.60 2.00 12.16
N LYS A 89 -5.57 1.69 11.31
CA LYS A 89 -6.93 1.35 11.72
C LYS A 89 -7.01 0.02 12.47
N LEU A 90 -6.27 -0.99 12.03
CA LEU A 90 -6.31 -2.33 12.59
C LEU A 90 -5.50 -2.45 13.88
N PHE A 91 -4.31 -1.90 13.91
CA PHE A 91 -3.42 -2.02 15.07
C PHE A 91 -3.52 -0.82 16.04
N GLY A 92 -3.97 0.33 15.55
CA GLY A 92 -4.07 1.55 16.35
C GLY A 92 -2.71 2.15 16.73
N VAL A 93 -1.67 1.85 15.94
CA VAL A 93 -0.31 2.34 16.15
C VAL A 93 0.05 3.44 15.14
N PRO A 94 0.92 4.38 15.50
CA PRO A 94 1.40 5.39 14.57
C PRO A 94 2.21 4.76 13.41
N PRO A 95 2.33 5.48 12.28
CA PRO A 95 3.26 5.10 11.23
C PRO A 95 4.69 4.93 11.76
N GLY A 96 5.37 3.86 11.32
CA GLY A 96 6.73 3.52 11.75
C GLY A 96 6.82 2.65 13.01
N GLU A 97 5.73 2.41 13.73
CA GLU A 97 5.69 1.53 14.91
C GLU A 97 5.06 0.16 14.63
N ALA A 98 4.56 -0.06 13.42
CA ALA A 98 3.83 -1.28 13.08
C ALA A 98 4.67 -2.55 13.24
N LYS A 99 5.93 -2.54 12.77
CA LYS A 99 6.82 -3.72 12.87
C LYS A 99 7.12 -4.10 14.31
N SER A 100 7.38 -3.12 15.18
CA SER A 100 7.64 -3.37 16.61
C SER A 100 6.39 -3.87 17.32
N ALA A 101 5.23 -3.32 17.04
CA ALA A 101 3.96 -3.79 17.58
C ALA A 101 3.64 -5.23 17.13
N ILE A 102 3.86 -5.57 15.88
CA ILE A 102 3.70 -6.93 15.34
C ILE A 102 4.69 -7.90 15.98
N ALA A 103 5.95 -7.51 16.13
CA ALA A 103 6.96 -8.35 16.79
C ALA A 103 6.53 -8.72 18.21
N LYS A 104 6.05 -7.74 18.98
CA LYS A 104 5.53 -7.95 20.33
C LYS A 104 4.30 -8.86 20.36
N LEU A 105 3.37 -8.68 19.42
CA LEU A 105 2.19 -9.57 19.29
C LEU A 105 2.59 -11.02 19.01
N ASN A 106 3.64 -11.21 18.23
CA ASN A 106 4.09 -12.52 17.80
C ASN A 106 4.97 -13.25 18.83
N GLU A 107 5.31 -12.63 19.97
CA GLU A 107 6.17 -13.26 21.01
C GLU A 107 5.60 -14.59 21.53
N THR A 108 4.29 -14.68 21.68
CA THR A 108 3.64 -15.89 22.22
C THR A 108 3.07 -16.80 21.13
N ARG A 109 2.71 -16.23 19.99
CA ARG A 109 2.05 -16.93 18.89
C ARG A 109 2.09 -16.04 17.63
N VAL A 110 2.25 -16.64 16.47
CA VAL A 110 2.18 -15.90 15.21
C VAL A 110 0.74 -15.42 14.97
N VAL A 111 0.50 -14.13 15.19
CA VAL A 111 -0.76 -13.43 14.91
C VAL A 111 -0.69 -12.77 13.56
N VAL A 112 0.48 -12.22 13.21
CA VAL A 112 0.71 -11.54 11.93
C VAL A 112 1.92 -12.18 11.24
N ARG A 113 1.73 -12.58 9.99
CA ARG A 113 2.80 -13.06 9.13
C ARG A 113 3.10 -12.02 8.06
N ILE A 114 4.33 -11.54 8.04
CA ILE A 114 4.83 -10.63 7.02
C ILE A 114 5.48 -11.49 5.92
N VAL A 115 5.15 -11.21 4.67
CA VAL A 115 5.63 -11.93 3.48
C VAL A 115 6.20 -10.95 2.46
N GLU A 116 7.02 -11.46 1.53
CA GLU A 116 7.77 -10.63 0.59
C GLU A 116 6.99 -10.30 -0.69
N SER A 117 6.02 -11.15 -1.08
CA SER A 117 5.26 -10.97 -2.32
C SER A 117 3.77 -11.26 -2.16
N ASP A 118 2.97 -10.77 -3.12
CA ASP A 118 1.53 -11.03 -3.16
C ASP A 118 1.25 -12.52 -3.45
N GLU A 119 2.09 -13.19 -4.24
CA GLU A 119 1.97 -14.62 -4.50
C GLU A 119 2.20 -15.44 -3.24
N GLU A 120 3.19 -15.07 -2.43
CA GLU A 120 3.44 -15.71 -1.14
C GLU A 120 2.30 -15.46 -0.16
N LEU A 121 1.74 -14.23 -0.15
CA LEU A 121 0.57 -13.88 0.64
C LEU A 121 -0.61 -14.79 0.30
N LEU A 122 -0.95 -14.88 -0.98
CA LEU A 122 -2.08 -15.69 -1.46
C LEU A 122 -1.90 -17.17 -1.12
N ARG A 123 -0.73 -17.74 -1.35
CA ARG A 123 -0.41 -19.14 -0.98
C ARG A 123 -0.50 -19.35 0.54
N THR A 124 0.00 -18.41 1.32
CA THR A 124 -0.03 -18.52 2.79
C THR A 124 -1.46 -18.45 3.32
N VAL A 125 -2.30 -17.56 2.79
CA VAL A 125 -3.71 -17.47 3.15
C VAL A 125 -4.44 -18.74 2.78
N GLU A 126 -4.26 -19.26 1.55
CA GLU A 126 -4.90 -20.49 1.08
C GLU A 126 -4.54 -21.69 1.96
N ALA A 127 -3.27 -21.85 2.33
CA ALA A 127 -2.76 -22.98 3.10
C ALA A 127 -3.03 -22.91 4.60
N THR A 128 -3.48 -21.77 5.14
CA THR A 128 -3.62 -21.58 6.59
C THR A 128 -5.08 -21.42 6.99
N PRO A 129 -5.70 -22.42 7.63
CA PRO A 129 -7.08 -22.31 8.14
C PRO A 129 -7.23 -21.14 9.12
N GLY A 130 -8.22 -20.27 8.88
CA GLY A 130 -8.47 -19.08 9.70
C GLY A 130 -7.58 -17.88 9.35
N ALA A 131 -6.67 -18.00 8.39
CA ALA A 131 -5.91 -16.86 7.91
C ALA A 131 -6.78 -15.92 7.07
N VAL A 132 -6.44 -14.64 7.16
CA VAL A 132 -6.90 -13.59 6.25
C VAL A 132 -5.70 -12.81 5.74
N GLY A 133 -5.79 -12.31 4.50
CA GLY A 133 -4.76 -11.48 3.90
C GLY A 133 -5.24 -10.06 3.70
N ILE A 134 -4.32 -9.11 3.67
CA ILE A 134 -4.56 -7.74 3.19
C ILE A 134 -3.62 -7.47 2.03
N LEU A 135 -4.19 -7.22 0.85
CA LEU A 135 -3.45 -6.94 -0.37
C LEU A 135 -4.24 -6.03 -1.31
N ASP A 136 -3.55 -5.54 -2.35
CA ASP A 136 -4.19 -4.76 -3.41
C ASP A 136 -5.26 -5.62 -4.13
N VAL A 137 -6.44 -5.05 -4.38
CA VAL A 137 -7.54 -5.76 -5.09
C VAL A 137 -7.12 -6.31 -6.45
N TYR A 138 -6.17 -5.68 -7.11
CA TYR A 138 -5.68 -6.12 -8.43
C TYR A 138 -4.71 -7.31 -8.38
N ALA A 139 -4.23 -7.68 -7.19
CA ALA A 139 -3.37 -8.85 -6.99
C ALA A 139 -4.16 -10.13 -6.65
N ILE A 140 -5.48 -10.05 -6.51
CA ILE A 140 -6.33 -11.17 -6.11
C ILE A 140 -6.43 -12.21 -7.23
N ASN A 141 -6.41 -13.48 -6.85
CA ASN A 141 -6.63 -14.61 -7.74
C ASN A 141 -7.78 -15.50 -7.26
N SER A 142 -8.03 -16.61 -7.95
CA SER A 142 -9.14 -17.55 -7.66
C SER A 142 -8.95 -18.39 -6.40
N ALA A 143 -7.76 -18.43 -5.78
CA ALA A 143 -7.51 -19.18 -4.56
C ALA A 143 -8.12 -18.54 -3.31
N VAL A 144 -8.45 -17.25 -3.40
CA VAL A 144 -9.00 -16.46 -2.31
C VAL A 144 -10.29 -15.76 -2.72
N LYS A 145 -11.07 -15.38 -1.73
CA LYS A 145 -12.25 -14.52 -1.90
C LYS A 145 -12.13 -13.25 -1.08
N VAL A 146 -12.71 -12.17 -1.58
CA VAL A 146 -12.79 -10.89 -0.88
C VAL A 146 -13.86 -10.98 0.21
N LEU A 147 -13.49 -10.56 1.41
CA LEU A 147 -14.44 -10.37 2.51
C LEU A 147 -15.01 -8.95 2.48
N ARG A 148 -16.25 -8.82 2.91
CA ARG A 148 -16.81 -7.51 3.26
C ARG A 148 -16.22 -7.06 4.59
N VAL A 149 -16.00 -5.77 4.72
CA VAL A 149 -15.66 -5.13 6.00
C VAL A 149 -16.76 -4.14 6.33
N ASP A 150 -17.46 -4.35 7.42
CA ASP A 150 -18.68 -3.61 7.78
C ASP A 150 -19.72 -3.62 6.64
N GLY A 151 -19.91 -4.78 6.00
CA GLY A 151 -20.84 -4.96 4.87
C GLY A 151 -20.37 -4.40 3.53
N LYS A 152 -19.17 -3.80 3.45
CA LYS A 152 -18.66 -3.09 2.27
C LYS A 152 -17.50 -3.83 1.59
N LEU A 153 -17.48 -3.76 0.27
CA LEU A 153 -16.37 -4.23 -0.57
C LEU A 153 -15.36 -3.08 -0.82
N PRO A 154 -14.14 -3.37 -1.26
CA PRO A 154 -13.07 -2.38 -1.43
C PRO A 154 -13.40 -1.15 -2.29
N PHE A 155 -14.32 -1.29 -3.27
CA PHE A 155 -14.74 -0.17 -4.12
C PHE A 155 -15.96 0.58 -3.62
N ASP A 156 -16.62 0.09 -2.57
CA ASP A 156 -17.82 0.73 -2.03
C ASP A 156 -17.49 2.05 -1.34
N VAL A 157 -18.43 3.00 -1.42
CA VAL A 157 -18.31 4.29 -0.74
C VAL A 157 -18.25 4.07 0.77
N GLY A 158 -17.21 4.65 1.40
CA GLY A 158 -16.97 4.52 2.83
C GLY A 158 -16.35 3.18 3.26
N TYR A 159 -15.75 2.42 2.34
CA TYR A 159 -14.91 1.29 2.72
C TYR A 159 -13.75 1.73 3.62
N ALA A 160 -13.55 1.00 4.71
CA ALA A 160 -12.68 1.46 5.79
C ALA A 160 -11.18 1.32 5.51
N LEU A 161 -10.76 0.29 4.74
CA LEU A 161 -9.35 -0.08 4.58
C LEU A 161 -8.79 0.38 3.22
N LYS A 162 -9.08 1.61 2.82
CA LYS A 162 -8.44 2.22 1.66
C LYS A 162 -6.95 2.46 1.96
N GLY A 163 -6.12 2.17 0.98
CA GLY A 163 -4.72 2.59 0.99
C GLY A 163 -4.58 4.10 0.79
N ASN A 164 -3.41 4.60 1.08
CA ASN A 164 -3.03 6.00 0.79
C ASN A 164 -2.56 6.12 -0.64
#